data_ef25c82ed068a2f725d9fab783669ae6
#
_entry.id   ef25c82ed068a2f725d9fab783669ae6
#
_cell.length_a   1.000
_cell.length_b   1.000
_cell.length_c   1.000
_cell.angle_alpha   90.00
_cell.angle_beta   90.00
_cell.angle_gamma   90.00
#
_symmetry.space_group_name_H-M   'P 1'
#
loop_
_entity.id
_entity.type
_entity.pdbx_description
1 polymer ?
#
loop_
_entity_poly.entity_id
_entity_poly.type
_entity_poly.pdbx_seq_one_letter_code
_entity_poly.pdbx_strand_id
1 'polypeptide(L)'
;MAKYIKERYGLLIDGQWVDAQNGETFVSTNPASGEQLAVCANASPADVDRAVQAARKAFPAWAAKSPAERAALLLKIADKIDERAQELAAVETQDNGKPIRETTLVDVPLSSDHFRYFAGCLRADEGEAVMIDENSLSMVLREPIGVVGQIIPWNFPLLMGAWKIAPALAAGNTVVIKSSSTTPLSLLVLGEILNEVLPAGVVNIITGRGASTGQAMLDHPGFDKLAFTGSTEVGYDVAKAAANRLIPATLELGGKSANIYFDDCQIDKAIEGAQIGILFNQGQVCCAGSRIFVQEGIYDEFVAKLVEAFKAVKVGDPMDMQTQMGSQINKRQLEKILGWVETAKKEGATVLVGGEAAKIPGFEDGAFMQPTLLGNVTNDMAVAQNEIFGPVAVVIKFRTEEEVVAMANDSEYGLGGAVWTRDINRALRVARGVRTGRMWVNTYNELPAHTPFGGYKKSGIGRETHKMMLEHYSQHKNIYISLSESKRGFF
;
A
#
# COMPACT_ATOMS: atom_id res chain seq x y z
N MET A 1 -14.87 -8.37 24.17
CA MET A 1 -15.02 -7.19 23.27
C MET A 1 -13.72 -6.40 23.24
N ALA A 2 -13.28 -5.99 22.09
CA ALA A 2 -12.07 -5.21 21.94
C ALA A 2 -12.20 -3.86 22.67
N LYS A 3 -11.26 -3.56 23.54
CA LYS A 3 -11.26 -2.37 24.41
C LYS A 3 -11.43 -1.03 23.67
N TYR A 4 -11.06 -0.97 22.37
CA TYR A 4 -10.97 0.25 21.58
C TYR A 4 -11.96 0.31 20.40
N ILE A 5 -12.69 -0.77 20.11
CA ILE A 5 -13.60 -0.83 18.96
C ILE A 5 -15.02 -0.45 19.41
N LYS A 6 -15.64 0.51 18.70
CA LYS A 6 -17.03 0.91 18.90
C LYS A 6 -17.97 -0.10 18.25
N GLU A 7 -19.16 -0.27 18.80
CA GLU A 7 -20.18 -1.18 18.20
C GLU A 7 -20.62 -0.73 16.80
N ARG A 8 -20.60 0.60 16.54
CA ARG A 8 -21.06 1.20 15.29
C ARG A 8 -20.15 2.34 14.84
N TYR A 9 -19.92 2.40 13.52
CA TYR A 9 -19.21 3.49 12.85
C TYR A 9 -20.04 4.05 11.70
N GLY A 10 -20.14 5.38 11.62
CA GLY A 10 -20.70 6.13 10.51
C GLY A 10 -19.67 6.48 9.45
N LEU A 11 -20.08 7.32 8.51
CA LEU A 11 -19.24 8.00 7.52
C LEU A 11 -18.76 9.33 8.10
N LEU A 12 -17.54 9.75 7.83
CA LEU A 12 -17.07 11.10 8.16
C LEU A 12 -17.24 12.01 6.94
N ILE A 13 -18.23 12.89 6.99
CA ILE A 13 -18.56 13.83 5.90
C ILE A 13 -18.73 15.24 6.46
N ASP A 14 -18.04 16.23 5.91
CA ASP A 14 -18.07 17.65 6.33
C ASP A 14 -17.85 17.84 7.83
N GLY A 15 -16.90 17.07 8.42
CA GLY A 15 -16.58 17.10 9.85
C GLY A 15 -17.60 16.42 10.76
N GLN A 16 -18.61 15.75 10.21
CA GLN A 16 -19.68 15.08 10.98
C GLN A 16 -19.67 13.57 10.73
N TRP A 17 -19.87 12.80 11.79
CA TRP A 17 -20.13 11.37 11.70
C TRP A 17 -21.61 11.14 11.42
N VAL A 18 -21.92 10.54 10.27
CA VAL A 18 -23.27 10.37 9.78
C VAL A 18 -23.51 8.92 9.33
N ASP A 19 -24.75 8.46 9.44
CA ASP A 19 -25.17 7.19 8.85
C ASP A 19 -25.26 7.30 7.32
N ALA A 20 -25.21 6.15 6.63
CA ALA A 20 -25.50 6.09 5.21
C ALA A 20 -26.93 6.54 4.94
N GLN A 21 -27.15 7.33 3.89
CA GLN A 21 -28.46 7.92 3.59
C GLN A 21 -29.53 6.87 3.32
N ASN A 22 -29.16 5.72 2.77
CA ASN A 22 -30.07 4.59 2.55
C ASN A 22 -30.21 3.67 3.78
N GLY A 23 -29.53 3.97 4.90
CA GLY A 23 -29.50 3.15 6.12
C GLY A 23 -28.74 1.83 6.01
N GLU A 24 -28.12 1.54 4.87
CA GLU A 24 -27.39 0.29 4.68
C GLU A 24 -26.12 0.21 5.53
N THR A 25 -25.80 -0.99 5.99
CA THR A 25 -24.61 -1.29 6.79
C THR A 25 -23.95 -2.59 6.33
N PHE A 26 -22.75 -2.80 6.83
CA PHE A 26 -22.05 -4.08 6.74
C PHE A 26 -21.32 -4.35 8.05
N VAL A 27 -20.96 -5.60 8.28
CA VAL A 27 -20.26 -6.05 9.49
C VAL A 27 -18.77 -6.17 9.20
N SER A 28 -17.92 -5.61 10.06
CA SER A 28 -16.51 -5.96 10.16
C SER A 28 -16.34 -7.13 11.13
N THR A 29 -15.54 -8.12 10.76
CA THR A 29 -15.31 -9.35 11.53
C THR A 29 -13.82 -9.55 11.78
N ASN A 30 -13.48 -10.05 12.96
CA ASN A 30 -12.13 -10.49 13.29
C ASN A 30 -11.78 -11.74 12.48
N PRO A 31 -10.77 -11.71 11.57
CA PRO A 31 -10.44 -12.86 10.74
C PRO A 31 -9.81 -14.02 11.51
N ALA A 32 -9.29 -13.76 12.72
CA ALA A 32 -8.73 -14.79 13.57
C ALA A 32 -9.80 -15.61 14.31
N SER A 33 -10.89 -14.97 14.77
CA SER A 33 -11.95 -15.65 15.56
C SER A 33 -13.27 -15.81 14.81
N GLY A 34 -13.50 -15.06 13.72
CA GLY A 34 -14.80 -14.98 13.04
C GLY A 34 -15.83 -14.11 13.77
N GLU A 35 -15.50 -13.52 14.92
CA GLU A 35 -16.41 -12.71 15.70
C GLU A 35 -16.68 -11.34 15.04
N GLN A 36 -17.90 -10.84 15.22
CA GLN A 36 -18.25 -9.48 14.80
C GLN A 36 -17.48 -8.46 15.65
N LEU A 37 -16.79 -7.54 15.00
CA LEU A 37 -16.11 -6.41 15.63
C LEU A 37 -17.01 -5.17 15.71
N ALA A 38 -17.60 -4.78 14.58
CA ALA A 38 -18.40 -3.56 14.47
C ALA A 38 -19.39 -3.64 13.33
N VAL A 39 -20.39 -2.75 13.38
CA VAL A 39 -21.29 -2.44 12.27
C VAL A 39 -20.86 -1.12 11.64
N CYS A 40 -20.56 -1.10 10.35
CA CYS A 40 -20.14 0.08 9.61
C CYS A 40 -21.19 0.51 8.58
N ALA A 41 -21.32 1.81 8.35
CA ALA A 41 -22.18 2.35 7.32
C ALA A 41 -21.71 1.92 5.92
N ASN A 42 -22.64 1.56 5.02
CA ASN A 42 -22.38 1.24 3.62
C ASN A 42 -22.81 2.42 2.74
N ALA A 43 -21.87 3.30 2.40
CA ALA A 43 -22.15 4.54 1.68
C ALA A 43 -22.86 4.28 0.33
N SER A 44 -23.95 4.99 0.11
CA SER A 44 -24.69 5.04 -1.14
C SER A 44 -24.03 6.02 -2.15
N PRO A 45 -24.43 6.01 -3.43
CA PRO A 45 -23.98 7.04 -4.39
C PRO A 45 -24.27 8.48 -3.93
N ALA A 46 -25.39 8.70 -3.22
CA ALA A 46 -25.72 10.00 -2.66
C ALA A 46 -24.77 10.43 -1.52
N ASP A 47 -24.25 9.48 -0.75
CA ASP A 47 -23.23 9.77 0.28
C ASP A 47 -21.87 10.09 -0.36
N VAL A 48 -21.53 9.43 -1.47
CA VAL A 48 -20.35 9.79 -2.28
C VAL A 48 -20.47 11.22 -2.77
N ASP A 49 -21.61 11.60 -3.34
CA ASP A 49 -21.86 12.97 -3.80
C ASP A 49 -21.72 13.98 -2.64
N ARG A 50 -22.34 13.72 -1.49
CA ARG A 50 -22.20 14.58 -0.30
C ARG A 50 -20.75 14.75 0.15
N ALA A 51 -19.96 13.67 0.14
CA ALA A 51 -18.55 13.72 0.50
C ALA A 51 -17.73 14.55 -0.52
N VAL A 52 -18.02 14.40 -1.83
CA VAL A 52 -17.37 15.19 -2.88
C VAL A 52 -17.75 16.67 -2.78
N GLN A 53 -19.02 16.99 -2.54
CA GLN A 53 -19.47 18.38 -2.36
C GLN A 53 -18.83 19.02 -1.11
N ALA A 54 -18.73 18.28 -0.01
CA ALA A 54 -18.02 18.75 1.19
C ALA A 54 -16.54 19.04 0.92
N ALA A 55 -15.85 18.12 0.22
CA ALA A 55 -14.47 18.32 -0.19
C ALA A 55 -14.30 19.52 -1.14
N ARG A 56 -15.20 19.68 -2.11
CA ARG A 56 -15.21 20.79 -3.08
C ARG A 56 -15.42 22.16 -2.37
N LYS A 57 -16.32 22.21 -1.40
CA LYS A 57 -16.58 23.40 -0.57
C LYS A 57 -15.36 23.78 0.28
N ALA A 58 -14.67 22.81 0.85
CA ALA A 58 -13.50 23.04 1.71
C ALA A 58 -12.22 23.39 0.91
N PHE A 59 -12.13 22.99 -0.35
CA PHE A 59 -10.92 23.09 -1.17
C PHE A 59 -10.34 24.51 -1.28
N PRO A 60 -11.07 25.58 -1.60
CA PRO A 60 -10.48 26.92 -1.76
C PRO A 60 -9.78 27.42 -0.49
N ALA A 61 -10.40 27.22 0.67
CA ALA A 61 -9.84 27.66 1.94
C ALA A 61 -8.62 26.80 2.36
N TRP A 62 -8.63 25.50 2.04
CA TRP A 62 -7.50 24.61 2.31
C TRP A 62 -6.33 24.91 1.37
N ALA A 63 -6.55 25.05 0.08
CA ALA A 63 -5.55 25.38 -0.92
C ALA A 63 -4.87 26.75 -0.68
N ALA A 64 -5.60 27.70 -0.11
CA ALA A 64 -5.09 29.02 0.23
C ALA A 64 -4.19 29.05 1.48
N LYS A 65 -4.16 27.97 2.29
CA LYS A 65 -3.26 27.89 3.44
C LYS A 65 -1.81 27.84 2.99
N SER A 66 -0.96 28.58 3.70
CA SER A 66 0.48 28.55 3.46
C SER A 66 1.06 27.15 3.69
N PRO A 67 2.20 26.81 3.04
CA PRO A 67 2.92 25.56 3.33
C PRO A 67 3.22 25.38 4.82
N ALA A 68 3.54 26.46 5.54
CA ALA A 68 3.83 26.40 6.99
C ALA A 68 2.60 26.02 7.81
N GLU A 69 1.42 26.55 7.48
CA GLU A 69 0.17 26.18 8.17
C GLU A 69 -0.22 24.73 7.92
N ARG A 70 -0.12 24.26 6.67
CA ARG A 70 -0.37 22.85 6.35
C ARG A 70 0.63 21.93 7.04
N ALA A 71 1.92 22.27 7.04
CA ALA A 71 2.95 21.50 7.73
C ALA A 71 2.67 21.36 9.24
N ALA A 72 2.26 22.45 9.90
CA ALA A 72 1.92 22.42 11.32
C ALA A 72 0.74 21.49 11.63
N LEU A 73 -0.28 21.44 10.76
CA LEU A 73 -1.42 20.54 10.92
C LEU A 73 -1.02 19.07 10.68
N LEU A 74 -0.16 18.78 9.69
CA LEU A 74 0.36 17.43 9.44
C LEU A 74 1.20 16.92 10.62
N LEU A 75 2.04 17.77 11.22
CA LEU A 75 2.80 17.41 12.43
C LEU A 75 1.86 17.09 13.60
N LYS A 76 0.81 17.90 13.79
CA LYS A 76 -0.19 17.65 14.83
C LYS A 76 -0.93 16.32 14.63
N ILE A 77 -1.23 15.95 13.38
CA ILE A 77 -1.82 14.65 13.06
C ILE A 77 -0.85 13.52 13.46
N ALA A 78 0.43 13.65 13.12
CA ALA A 78 1.45 12.65 13.47
C ALA A 78 1.57 12.49 15.00
N ASP A 79 1.59 13.59 15.75
CA ASP A 79 1.64 13.54 17.21
C ASP A 79 0.41 12.84 17.81
N LYS A 80 -0.78 13.09 17.25
CA LYS A 80 -2.03 12.43 17.65
C LYS A 80 -2.06 10.93 17.30
N ILE A 81 -1.45 10.53 16.20
CA ILE A 81 -1.27 9.10 15.87
C ILE A 81 -0.38 8.43 16.93
N ASP A 82 0.73 9.07 17.33
CA ASP A 82 1.63 8.53 18.36
C ASP A 82 0.96 8.48 19.74
N GLU A 83 0.17 9.50 20.11
CA GLU A 83 -0.62 9.50 21.36
C GLU A 83 -1.62 8.33 21.43
N ARG A 84 -2.17 7.90 20.28
CA ARG A 84 -3.15 6.80 20.16
C ARG A 84 -2.54 5.52 19.59
N ALA A 85 -1.22 5.34 19.63
CA ALA A 85 -0.52 4.25 18.96
C ALA A 85 -0.99 2.86 19.40
N GLN A 86 -1.18 2.64 20.71
CA GLN A 86 -1.67 1.35 21.22
C GLN A 86 -3.08 1.01 20.75
N GLU A 87 -3.95 2.01 20.68
CA GLU A 87 -5.31 1.85 20.18
C GLU A 87 -5.30 1.49 18.69
N LEU A 88 -4.59 2.27 17.87
CA LEU A 88 -4.48 2.04 16.43
C LEU A 88 -3.90 0.65 16.13
N ALA A 89 -2.83 0.25 16.84
CA ALA A 89 -2.23 -1.06 16.67
C ALA A 89 -3.20 -2.20 17.02
N ALA A 90 -3.92 -2.09 18.14
CA ALA A 90 -4.88 -3.10 18.57
C ALA A 90 -6.08 -3.21 17.61
N VAL A 91 -6.60 -2.09 17.13
CA VAL A 91 -7.71 -2.04 16.16
C VAL A 91 -7.27 -2.61 14.83
N GLU A 92 -6.10 -2.20 14.30
CA GLU A 92 -5.55 -2.72 13.05
C GLU A 92 -5.36 -4.24 13.10
N THR A 93 -4.77 -4.76 14.20
CA THR A 93 -4.55 -6.19 14.40
C THR A 93 -5.86 -6.99 14.39
N GLN A 94 -6.88 -6.53 15.11
CA GLN A 94 -8.14 -7.25 15.21
C GLN A 94 -8.95 -7.21 13.92
N ASP A 95 -8.90 -6.10 13.19
CA ASP A 95 -9.63 -5.90 11.94
C ASP A 95 -8.95 -6.61 10.74
N ASN A 96 -7.62 -6.75 10.78
CA ASN A 96 -6.83 -7.32 9.68
C ASN A 96 -6.37 -8.77 9.91
N GLY A 97 -6.11 -9.16 11.17
CA GLY A 97 -5.56 -10.47 11.53
C GLY A 97 -4.02 -10.53 11.57
N LYS A 98 -3.30 -9.45 11.24
CA LYS A 98 -1.84 -9.40 11.36
C LYS A 98 -1.39 -9.33 12.82
N PRO A 99 -0.17 -9.79 13.15
CA PRO A 99 0.32 -9.78 14.52
C PRO A 99 0.44 -8.36 15.10
N ILE A 100 0.06 -8.20 16.36
CA ILE A 100 0.17 -6.93 17.11
C ILE A 100 1.61 -6.40 17.14
N ARG A 101 2.62 -7.28 17.05
CA ARG A 101 4.02 -6.88 16.92
C ARG A 101 4.30 -6.10 15.64
N GLU A 102 3.66 -6.45 14.52
CA GLU A 102 3.81 -5.76 13.24
C GLU A 102 3.11 -4.40 13.27
N THR A 103 1.88 -4.34 13.76
CA THR A 103 1.13 -3.09 13.84
C THR A 103 1.78 -2.08 14.79
N THR A 104 2.34 -2.57 15.92
CA THR A 104 3.03 -1.72 16.91
C THR A 104 4.39 -1.23 16.44
N LEU A 105 5.18 -2.10 15.77
CA LEU A 105 6.56 -1.78 15.40
C LEU A 105 6.72 -1.21 14.00
N VAL A 106 5.72 -1.39 13.13
CA VAL A 106 5.81 -1.01 11.71
C VAL A 106 4.64 -0.11 11.28
N ASP A 107 3.38 -0.59 11.30
CA ASP A 107 2.27 0.10 10.65
C ASP A 107 1.98 1.46 11.26
N VAL A 108 1.89 1.54 12.60
CA VAL A 108 1.59 2.79 13.29
C VAL A 108 2.76 3.77 13.23
N PRO A 109 4.02 3.39 13.55
CA PRO A 109 5.16 4.29 13.44
C PRO A 109 5.38 4.82 12.02
N LEU A 110 5.27 3.97 10.99
CA LEU A 110 5.39 4.43 9.60
C LEU A 110 4.24 5.36 9.21
N SER A 111 3.04 5.16 9.74
CA SER A 111 1.90 6.04 9.46
C SER A 111 2.14 7.45 10.00
N SER A 112 2.61 7.60 11.23
CA SER A 112 2.96 8.91 11.79
C SER A 112 4.16 9.55 11.08
N ASP A 113 5.18 8.75 10.73
CA ASP A 113 6.37 9.21 10.00
C ASP A 113 6.03 9.79 8.62
N HIS A 114 5.06 9.22 7.90
CA HIS A 114 4.63 9.76 6.61
C HIS A 114 4.03 11.16 6.74
N PHE A 115 3.22 11.43 7.75
CA PHE A 115 2.72 12.78 8.00
C PHE A 115 3.85 13.74 8.37
N ARG A 116 4.84 13.33 9.18
CA ARG A 116 6.02 14.14 9.51
C ARG A 116 6.88 14.41 8.28
N TYR A 117 7.12 13.38 7.47
CA TYR A 117 7.92 13.51 6.26
C TYR A 117 7.33 14.53 5.29
N PHE A 118 6.03 14.42 4.98
CA PHE A 118 5.39 15.37 4.07
C PHE A 118 5.26 16.78 4.65
N ALA A 119 5.12 16.92 5.96
CA ALA A 119 5.23 18.22 6.63
C ALA A 119 6.60 18.87 6.43
N GLY A 120 7.67 18.07 6.52
CA GLY A 120 9.04 18.51 6.23
C GLY A 120 9.26 18.89 4.78
N CYS A 121 8.73 18.11 3.83
CA CYS A 121 8.85 18.37 2.40
C CYS A 121 8.26 19.72 1.97
N LEU A 122 7.14 20.14 2.57
CA LEU A 122 6.45 21.37 2.18
C LEU A 122 7.30 22.62 2.24
N ARG A 123 8.24 22.70 3.17
CA ARG A 123 9.09 23.89 3.35
C ARG A 123 10.33 23.87 2.45
N ALA A 124 10.60 22.74 1.80
CA ALA A 124 11.69 22.53 0.86
C ALA A 124 11.17 22.30 -0.58
N ASP A 125 9.86 22.45 -0.80
CA ASP A 125 9.24 22.33 -2.10
C ASP A 125 9.20 23.69 -2.79
N GLU A 126 10.23 23.96 -3.58
CA GLU A 126 10.45 25.24 -4.24
C GLU A 126 9.86 25.23 -5.66
N GLY A 127 9.41 26.41 -6.12
CA GLY A 127 9.08 26.65 -7.53
C GLY A 127 10.32 27.03 -8.33
N GLU A 128 10.14 27.21 -9.63
CA GLU A 128 11.22 27.59 -10.54
C GLU A 128 10.97 29.00 -11.12
N ALA A 129 12.02 29.79 -11.22
CA ALA A 129 12.00 31.06 -11.91
C ALA A 129 13.28 31.21 -12.71
N VAL A 130 13.15 31.56 -14.01
CA VAL A 130 14.29 31.71 -14.93
C VAL A 130 14.12 32.90 -15.82
N MET A 131 15.17 33.72 -15.94
CA MET A 131 15.23 34.74 -16.99
C MET A 131 15.52 34.06 -18.33
N ILE A 132 14.59 34.15 -19.26
CA ILE A 132 14.74 33.60 -20.62
C ILE A 132 15.68 34.48 -21.43
N ASP A 133 15.53 35.79 -21.27
CA ASP A 133 16.40 36.84 -21.77
C ASP A 133 16.31 38.06 -20.81
N GLU A 134 16.94 39.18 -21.15
CA GLU A 134 16.95 40.39 -20.32
C GLU A 134 15.54 41.00 -20.07
N ASN A 135 14.57 40.68 -20.94
CA ASN A 135 13.22 41.24 -20.93
C ASN A 135 12.12 40.19 -20.70
N SER A 136 12.48 38.94 -20.37
CA SER A 136 11.50 37.88 -20.26
C SER A 136 11.81 36.97 -19.05
N LEU A 137 10.84 36.88 -18.15
CA LEU A 137 10.88 36.00 -16.99
C LEU A 137 9.82 34.87 -17.11
N SER A 138 10.22 33.65 -16.89
CA SER A 138 9.33 32.48 -16.75
C SER A 138 9.33 32.00 -15.31
N MET A 139 8.14 31.84 -14.75
CA MET A 139 7.93 31.22 -13.44
C MET A 139 7.08 29.97 -13.58
N VAL A 140 7.43 28.91 -12.86
CA VAL A 140 6.63 27.66 -12.75
C VAL A 140 6.10 27.57 -11.34
N LEU A 141 4.78 27.63 -11.21
CA LEU A 141 4.07 27.47 -9.94
C LEU A 141 3.49 26.08 -9.86
N ARG A 142 3.50 25.49 -8.66
CA ARG A 142 2.78 24.28 -8.33
C ARG A 142 1.44 24.63 -7.68
N GLU A 143 0.36 24.13 -8.26
CA GLU A 143 -0.99 24.33 -7.75
C GLU A 143 -1.61 22.99 -7.38
N PRO A 144 -2.41 22.89 -6.30
CA PRO A 144 -3.14 21.67 -5.99
C PRO A 144 -4.11 21.31 -7.11
N ILE A 145 -4.33 20.02 -7.32
CA ILE A 145 -5.22 19.50 -8.37
C ILE A 145 -6.69 19.79 -8.04
N GLY A 146 -7.10 19.62 -6.76
CA GLY A 146 -8.50 19.79 -6.35
C GLY A 146 -8.99 18.75 -5.37
N VAL A 147 -10.12 18.10 -5.70
CA VAL A 147 -10.72 17.02 -4.92
C VAL A 147 -10.18 15.68 -5.39
N VAL A 148 -9.55 14.94 -4.48
CA VAL A 148 -8.93 13.64 -4.78
C VAL A 148 -9.78 12.50 -4.24
N GLY A 149 -10.18 11.57 -5.13
CA GLY A 149 -10.79 10.30 -4.77
C GLY A 149 -9.71 9.25 -4.49
N GLN A 150 -9.71 8.68 -3.30
CA GLN A 150 -8.73 7.69 -2.86
C GLN A 150 -9.42 6.39 -2.47
N ILE A 151 -8.91 5.24 -2.96
CA ILE A 151 -9.41 3.92 -2.60
C ILE A 151 -8.22 3.08 -2.13
N ILE A 152 -8.32 2.54 -0.92
CA ILE A 152 -7.26 1.78 -0.28
C ILE A 152 -7.64 0.30 -0.08
N PRO A 153 -6.64 -0.61 -0.09
CA PRO A 153 -6.83 -2.04 0.10
C PRO A 153 -7.01 -2.39 1.59
N TRP A 154 -7.15 -3.68 1.84
CA TRP A 154 -7.37 -4.24 3.16
C TRP A 154 -6.10 -4.71 3.89
N ASN A 155 -4.96 -4.82 3.21
CA ASN A 155 -3.76 -5.44 3.79
C ASN A 155 -2.94 -4.52 4.71
N PHE A 156 -2.97 -3.20 4.48
CA PHE A 156 -2.34 -2.17 5.32
C PHE A 156 -3.27 -0.95 5.44
N PRO A 157 -4.45 -1.08 6.05
CA PRO A 157 -5.48 -0.03 5.97
C PRO A 157 -5.04 1.31 6.57
N LEU A 158 -4.40 1.32 7.75
CA LEU A 158 -3.89 2.54 8.37
C LEU A 158 -2.76 3.17 7.55
N LEU A 159 -1.75 2.35 7.20
CA LEU A 159 -0.57 2.83 6.49
C LEU A 159 -0.90 3.33 5.07
N MET A 160 -1.76 2.63 4.34
CA MET A 160 -2.21 3.07 3.00
C MET A 160 -3.08 4.33 3.08
N GLY A 161 -3.84 4.50 4.17
CA GLY A 161 -4.51 5.76 4.48
C GLY A 161 -3.50 6.91 4.61
N ALA A 162 -2.47 6.74 5.43
CA ALA A 162 -1.42 7.73 5.63
C ALA A 162 -0.65 8.04 4.32
N TRP A 163 -0.28 7.00 3.53
CA TRP A 163 0.43 7.17 2.26
C TRP A 163 -0.31 8.06 1.27
N LYS A 164 -1.64 8.00 1.26
CA LYS A 164 -2.47 8.75 0.30
C LYS A 164 -2.94 10.09 0.86
N ILE A 165 -3.32 10.15 2.14
CA ILE A 165 -3.84 11.38 2.76
C ILE A 165 -2.71 12.42 2.95
N ALA A 166 -1.56 12.02 3.50
CA ALA A 166 -0.50 12.94 3.86
C ALA A 166 0.02 13.76 2.66
N PRO A 167 0.43 13.16 1.51
CA PRO A 167 0.88 13.93 0.35
C PRO A 167 -0.23 14.75 -0.30
N ALA A 168 -1.47 14.26 -0.33
CA ALA A 168 -2.60 15.01 -0.89
C ALA A 168 -2.86 16.29 -0.10
N LEU A 169 -2.89 16.20 1.23
CA LEU A 169 -3.04 17.36 2.12
C LEU A 169 -1.84 18.30 2.04
N ALA A 170 -0.63 17.76 1.99
CA ALA A 170 0.59 18.52 1.83
C ALA A 170 0.54 19.40 0.56
N ALA A 171 0.17 18.81 -0.57
CA ALA A 171 0.03 19.54 -1.83
C ALA A 171 -1.16 20.53 -1.88
N GLY A 172 -2.02 20.55 -0.85
CA GLY A 172 -3.15 21.49 -0.75
C GLY A 172 -4.48 20.96 -1.32
N ASN A 173 -4.59 19.66 -1.58
CA ASN A 173 -5.83 19.03 -2.06
C ASN A 173 -6.76 18.67 -0.90
N THR A 174 -8.03 18.51 -1.21
CA THR A 174 -9.02 17.87 -0.33
C THR A 174 -9.29 16.44 -0.76
N VAL A 175 -9.76 15.60 0.18
CA VAL A 175 -9.77 14.15 0.02
C VAL A 175 -11.14 13.56 0.32
N VAL A 176 -11.57 12.64 -0.53
CA VAL A 176 -12.60 11.64 -0.22
C VAL A 176 -11.93 10.28 -0.31
N ILE A 177 -11.76 9.62 0.82
CA ILE A 177 -11.10 8.31 0.90
C ILE A 177 -12.08 7.21 1.26
N LYS A 178 -11.97 6.07 0.55
CA LYS A 178 -12.73 4.85 0.81
C LYS A 178 -11.81 3.75 1.33
N SER A 179 -12.12 3.23 2.53
CA SER A 179 -11.50 2.01 3.04
C SER A 179 -11.98 0.77 2.29
N SER A 180 -11.26 -0.33 2.42
CA SER A 180 -11.84 -1.65 2.16
C SER A 180 -13.00 -1.92 3.14
N SER A 181 -14.05 -2.59 2.67
CA SER A 181 -15.12 -3.07 3.55
C SER A 181 -14.68 -4.21 4.47
N THR A 182 -13.53 -4.80 4.20
CA THR A 182 -12.99 -5.90 4.99
C THR A 182 -12.21 -5.40 6.22
N THR A 183 -11.57 -4.21 6.11
CA THR A 183 -10.76 -3.62 7.16
C THR A 183 -10.99 -2.11 7.26
N PRO A 184 -12.15 -1.66 7.72
CA PRO A 184 -12.47 -0.24 7.76
C PRO A 184 -11.99 0.46 9.04
N LEU A 185 -11.75 -0.28 10.12
CA LEU A 185 -11.77 0.27 11.48
C LEU A 185 -10.59 1.18 11.79
N SER A 186 -9.37 0.81 11.45
CA SER A 186 -8.19 1.64 11.75
C SER A 186 -8.19 2.97 10.98
N LEU A 187 -8.70 2.97 9.72
CA LEU A 187 -8.89 4.22 8.98
C LEU A 187 -9.98 5.10 9.62
N LEU A 188 -11.03 4.51 10.20
CA LEU A 188 -12.06 5.27 10.90
C LEU A 188 -11.54 5.88 12.21
N VAL A 189 -10.67 5.17 12.94
CA VAL A 189 -9.96 5.73 14.10
C VAL A 189 -9.01 6.85 13.69
N LEU A 190 -8.28 6.69 12.58
CA LEU A 190 -7.50 7.79 11.98
C LEU A 190 -8.41 8.97 11.60
N GLY A 191 -9.63 8.69 11.12
CA GLY A 191 -10.64 9.71 10.83
C GLY A 191 -11.04 10.55 12.03
N GLU A 192 -11.09 9.99 13.22
CA GLU A 192 -11.32 10.76 14.45
C GLU A 192 -10.18 11.76 14.69
N ILE A 193 -8.93 11.30 14.54
CA ILE A 193 -7.73 12.15 14.66
C ILE A 193 -7.75 13.29 13.62
N LEU A 194 -8.05 12.95 12.37
CA LEU A 194 -8.11 13.93 11.29
C LEU A 194 -9.20 14.98 11.54
N ASN A 195 -10.36 14.55 12.05
CA ASN A 195 -11.49 15.43 12.34
C ASN A 195 -11.22 16.39 13.52
N GLU A 196 -10.39 15.99 14.49
CA GLU A 196 -9.93 16.87 15.57
C GLU A 196 -8.99 17.98 15.12
N VAL A 197 -8.21 17.72 14.05
CA VAL A 197 -7.10 18.58 13.64
C VAL A 197 -7.43 19.44 12.42
N LEU A 198 -8.17 18.89 11.48
CA LEU A 198 -8.42 19.51 10.18
C LEU A 198 -9.76 20.27 10.15
N PRO A 199 -9.87 21.32 9.32
CA PRO A 199 -11.16 21.93 9.03
C PRO A 199 -12.14 20.92 8.41
N ALA A 200 -13.43 21.09 8.70
CA ALA A 200 -14.49 20.27 8.15
C ALA A 200 -14.42 20.19 6.61
N GLY A 201 -14.66 19.01 6.05
CA GLY A 201 -14.68 18.74 4.63
C GLY A 201 -13.30 18.58 3.96
N VAL A 202 -12.19 18.90 4.63
CA VAL A 202 -10.84 18.72 4.05
C VAL A 202 -10.55 17.24 3.82
N VAL A 203 -10.91 16.36 4.74
CA VAL A 203 -10.89 14.91 4.59
C VAL A 203 -12.28 14.36 4.87
N ASN A 204 -12.77 13.53 3.96
CA ASN A 204 -14.02 12.81 4.10
C ASN A 204 -13.72 11.32 3.98
N ILE A 205 -14.22 10.51 4.91
CA ILE A 205 -13.99 9.06 4.94
C ILE A 205 -15.31 8.35 4.74
N ILE A 206 -15.40 7.58 3.68
CA ILE A 206 -16.56 6.75 3.37
C ILE A 206 -16.18 5.28 3.43
N THR A 207 -17.08 4.47 3.97
CA THR A 207 -16.95 3.02 4.02
C THR A 207 -18.00 2.39 3.14
N GLY A 208 -17.75 1.17 2.66
CA GLY A 208 -18.72 0.45 1.82
C GLY A 208 -18.06 -0.58 0.91
N ARG A 209 -18.92 -1.35 0.24
CA ARG A 209 -18.48 -2.44 -0.64
C ARG A 209 -17.88 -1.89 -1.94
N GLY A 210 -16.90 -2.63 -2.51
CA GLY A 210 -16.24 -2.23 -3.76
C GLY A 210 -17.20 -2.08 -4.92
N ALA A 211 -18.10 -3.06 -5.11
CA ALA A 211 -19.05 -3.10 -6.21
C ALA A 211 -20.15 -2.01 -6.16
N SER A 212 -20.42 -1.45 -4.99
CA SER A 212 -21.42 -0.35 -4.85
C SER A 212 -20.71 0.98 -4.63
N THR A 213 -20.16 1.21 -3.45
CA THR A 213 -19.53 2.47 -3.08
C THR A 213 -18.25 2.76 -3.89
N GLY A 214 -17.42 1.74 -4.16
CA GLY A 214 -16.24 1.89 -5.01
C GLY A 214 -16.62 2.30 -6.43
N GLN A 215 -17.59 1.61 -7.03
CA GLN A 215 -18.10 1.95 -8.36
C GLN A 215 -18.71 3.36 -8.40
N ALA A 216 -19.49 3.74 -7.38
CA ALA A 216 -20.05 5.09 -7.28
C ALA A 216 -18.97 6.19 -7.25
N MET A 217 -17.81 5.93 -6.63
CA MET A 217 -16.67 6.86 -6.72
C MET A 217 -16.10 6.92 -8.14
N LEU A 218 -15.96 5.78 -8.81
CA LEU A 218 -15.42 5.74 -10.17
C LEU A 218 -16.34 6.45 -11.16
N ASP A 219 -17.64 6.39 -10.96
CA ASP A 219 -18.66 7.00 -11.84
C ASP A 219 -18.85 8.50 -11.54
N HIS A 220 -18.45 8.97 -10.34
CA HIS A 220 -18.73 10.33 -9.90
C HIS A 220 -17.87 11.36 -10.64
N PRO A 221 -18.46 12.39 -11.31
CA PRO A 221 -17.73 13.35 -12.14
C PRO A 221 -16.90 14.38 -11.35
N GLY A 222 -17.15 14.52 -10.06
CA GLY A 222 -16.62 15.60 -9.24
C GLY A 222 -15.20 15.39 -8.68
N PHE A 223 -14.51 14.32 -9.04
CA PHE A 223 -13.10 14.13 -8.71
C PHE A 223 -12.17 14.73 -9.76
N ASP A 224 -11.12 15.39 -9.31
CA ASP A 224 -10.08 15.95 -10.17
C ASP A 224 -8.87 15.00 -10.33
N LYS A 225 -8.78 13.97 -9.46
CA LYS A 225 -7.79 12.90 -9.50
C LYS A 225 -8.33 11.64 -8.82
N LEU A 226 -7.87 10.48 -9.30
CA LEU A 226 -8.06 9.20 -8.60
C LEU A 226 -6.71 8.64 -8.13
N ALA A 227 -6.69 8.07 -6.92
CA ALA A 227 -5.55 7.34 -6.38
C ALA A 227 -6.03 5.98 -5.85
N PHE A 228 -5.45 4.91 -6.34
CA PHE A 228 -5.89 3.55 -6.04
C PHE A 228 -4.72 2.66 -5.65
N THR A 229 -4.93 1.85 -4.63
CA THR A 229 -4.08 0.70 -4.32
C THR A 229 -4.97 -0.53 -4.17
N GLY A 230 -4.65 -1.61 -4.90
CA GLY A 230 -5.43 -2.84 -4.86
C GLY A 230 -5.07 -3.83 -5.97
N SER A 231 -6.02 -4.67 -6.39
CA SER A 231 -5.79 -5.66 -7.44
C SER A 231 -5.59 -5.02 -8.80
N THR A 232 -4.80 -5.66 -9.66
CA THR A 232 -4.56 -5.23 -11.04
C THR A 232 -5.87 -5.15 -11.84
N GLU A 233 -6.80 -6.07 -11.62
CA GLU A 233 -8.12 -6.09 -12.28
C GLU A 233 -8.90 -4.79 -11.99
N VAL A 234 -9.06 -4.42 -10.74
CA VAL A 234 -9.75 -3.17 -10.35
C VAL A 234 -8.94 -1.94 -10.80
N GLY A 235 -7.60 -2.03 -10.82
CA GLY A 235 -6.73 -0.97 -11.33
C GLY A 235 -7.05 -0.58 -12.78
N TYR A 236 -7.39 -1.53 -13.63
CA TYR A 236 -7.86 -1.24 -15.01
C TYR A 236 -9.17 -0.44 -15.02
N ASP A 237 -10.10 -0.73 -14.11
CA ASP A 237 -11.38 0.00 -14.07
C ASP A 237 -11.17 1.44 -13.56
N VAL A 238 -10.29 1.62 -12.57
CA VAL A 238 -9.88 2.97 -12.13
C VAL A 238 -9.20 3.75 -13.25
N ALA A 239 -8.28 3.12 -14.00
CA ALA A 239 -7.63 3.74 -15.15
C ALA A 239 -8.61 4.17 -16.23
N LYS A 240 -9.59 3.32 -16.59
CA LYS A 240 -10.65 3.62 -17.55
C LYS A 240 -11.52 4.78 -17.06
N ALA A 241 -11.93 4.75 -15.79
CA ALA A 241 -12.73 5.83 -15.19
C ALA A 241 -12.01 7.17 -15.21
N ALA A 242 -10.70 7.20 -14.93
CA ALA A 242 -9.89 8.40 -15.04
C ALA A 242 -9.72 8.87 -16.49
N ALA A 243 -9.43 7.95 -17.42
CA ALA A 243 -9.28 8.26 -18.85
C ALA A 243 -10.56 8.84 -19.46
N ASN A 244 -11.74 8.31 -19.11
CA ASN A 244 -13.03 8.81 -19.59
C ASN A 244 -13.31 10.27 -19.18
N ARG A 245 -12.63 10.76 -18.15
CA ARG A 245 -12.77 12.12 -17.63
C ARG A 245 -11.54 13.00 -17.87
N LEU A 246 -10.48 12.46 -18.47
CA LEU A 246 -9.17 13.11 -18.67
C LEU A 246 -8.57 13.65 -17.37
N ILE A 247 -8.75 12.91 -16.26
CA ILE A 247 -8.14 13.23 -14.96
C ILE A 247 -6.95 12.31 -14.68
N PRO A 248 -5.94 12.76 -13.93
CA PRO A 248 -4.81 11.92 -13.57
C PRO A 248 -5.21 10.79 -12.60
N ALA A 249 -4.53 9.64 -12.75
CA ALA A 249 -4.65 8.52 -11.82
C ALA A 249 -3.25 8.06 -11.38
N THR A 250 -3.12 7.70 -10.09
CA THR A 250 -1.99 6.92 -9.57
C THR A 250 -2.49 5.55 -9.14
N LEU A 251 -1.79 4.50 -9.56
CA LEU A 251 -2.21 3.11 -9.38
C LEU A 251 -1.05 2.32 -8.78
N GLU A 252 -1.27 1.70 -7.63
CA GLU A 252 -0.38 0.74 -7.02
C GLU A 252 -1.08 -0.62 -6.97
N LEU A 253 -0.53 -1.59 -7.70
CA LEU A 253 -1.22 -2.83 -8.01
C LEU A 253 -0.42 -4.05 -7.53
N GLY A 254 -0.78 -5.22 -7.99
CA GLY A 254 -0.16 -6.47 -7.59
C GLY A 254 1.29 -6.65 -8.03
N GLY A 255 1.95 -7.67 -7.47
CA GLY A 255 3.31 -8.02 -7.79
C GLY A 255 3.61 -9.51 -7.71
N LYS A 256 4.74 -9.90 -8.30
CA LYS A 256 5.33 -11.24 -8.17
C LYS A 256 6.85 -11.10 -8.04
N SER A 257 7.27 -10.49 -6.95
CA SER A 257 8.63 -10.00 -6.77
C SER A 257 9.66 -11.13 -6.71
N ALA A 258 10.81 -10.89 -7.35
CA ALA A 258 11.97 -11.77 -7.31
C ALA A 258 12.83 -11.46 -6.08
N ASN A 259 13.19 -12.48 -5.31
CA ASN A 259 14.12 -12.42 -4.18
C ASN A 259 15.30 -13.33 -4.52
N ILE A 260 16.48 -12.74 -4.85
CA ILE A 260 17.57 -13.40 -5.55
C ILE A 260 18.76 -13.60 -4.61
N TYR A 261 19.22 -14.85 -4.45
CA TYR A 261 20.28 -15.23 -3.50
C TYR A 261 21.47 -15.83 -4.25
N PHE A 262 22.59 -15.13 -4.24
CA PHE A 262 23.87 -15.60 -4.79
C PHE A 262 24.66 -16.42 -3.77
N ASP A 263 25.58 -17.23 -4.25
CA ASP A 263 26.40 -18.16 -3.46
C ASP A 263 27.34 -17.50 -2.42
N ASP A 264 27.62 -16.23 -2.59
CA ASP A 264 28.41 -15.41 -1.66
C ASP A 264 27.61 -14.66 -0.61
N CYS A 265 26.27 -14.82 -0.56
CA CYS A 265 25.42 -14.12 0.41
C CYS A 265 25.71 -14.58 1.86
N GLN A 266 25.34 -13.72 2.82
CA GLN A 266 25.32 -14.10 4.24
C GLN A 266 24.08 -14.96 4.50
N ILE A 267 24.26 -16.29 4.50
CA ILE A 267 23.15 -17.24 4.40
C ILE A 267 22.12 -17.07 5.52
N ASP A 268 22.54 -16.88 6.79
CA ASP A 268 21.60 -16.76 7.91
C ASP A 268 20.78 -15.47 7.83
N LYS A 269 21.40 -14.35 7.45
CA LYS A 269 20.71 -13.09 7.17
C LYS A 269 19.79 -13.20 5.94
N ALA A 270 20.21 -13.96 4.94
CA ALA A 270 19.43 -14.21 3.73
C ALA A 270 18.17 -15.05 4.02
N ILE A 271 18.26 -16.04 4.91
CA ILE A 271 17.10 -16.83 5.38
C ILE A 271 16.09 -15.95 6.11
N GLU A 272 16.54 -15.09 7.05
CA GLU A 272 15.66 -14.12 7.72
C GLU A 272 15.01 -13.18 6.69
N GLY A 273 15.77 -12.69 5.71
CA GLY A 273 15.26 -11.85 4.63
C GLY A 273 14.24 -12.57 3.75
N ALA A 274 14.38 -13.87 3.53
CA ALA A 274 13.38 -14.67 2.83
C ALA A 274 12.09 -14.79 3.65
N GLN A 275 12.18 -15.01 4.96
CA GLN A 275 11.01 -15.03 5.84
C GLN A 275 10.30 -13.67 5.87
N ILE A 276 11.02 -12.58 6.10
CA ILE A 276 10.46 -11.21 6.07
C ILE A 276 9.84 -10.92 4.69
N GLY A 277 10.46 -11.37 3.61
CA GLY A 277 10.00 -11.16 2.25
C GLY A 277 8.66 -11.77 1.94
N ILE A 278 8.27 -12.89 2.59
CA ILE A 278 7.03 -13.60 2.26
C ILE A 278 6.11 -13.85 3.44
N LEU A 279 6.58 -13.84 4.69
CA LEU A 279 5.73 -14.15 5.83
C LEU A 279 5.22 -12.89 6.56
N PHE A 280 5.87 -11.74 6.38
CA PHE A 280 5.37 -10.46 6.88
C PHE A 280 3.94 -10.22 6.40
N ASN A 281 3.07 -9.75 7.29
CA ASN A 281 1.63 -9.62 7.04
C ASN A 281 1.00 -10.88 6.40
N GLN A 282 1.42 -12.08 6.82
CA GLN A 282 0.94 -13.38 6.33
C GLN A 282 1.07 -13.53 4.80
N GLY A 283 2.08 -12.90 4.19
CA GLY A 283 2.27 -12.89 2.74
C GLY A 283 1.28 -12.02 1.96
N GLN A 284 0.45 -11.25 2.64
CA GLN A 284 -0.55 -10.35 2.06
C GLN A 284 0.08 -8.98 1.74
N VAL A 285 1.18 -9.00 1.01
CA VAL A 285 2.01 -7.85 0.66
C VAL A 285 2.20 -7.80 -0.84
N CYS A 286 1.87 -6.67 -1.46
CA CYS A 286 1.97 -6.50 -2.92
C CYS A 286 3.40 -6.71 -3.46
N CYS A 287 4.42 -6.33 -2.70
CA CYS A 287 5.83 -6.53 -3.06
C CYS A 287 6.45 -7.78 -2.44
N ALA A 288 5.66 -8.73 -1.91
CA ALA A 288 6.19 -9.95 -1.30
C ALA A 288 7.18 -10.69 -2.19
N GLY A 289 8.33 -11.06 -1.65
CA GLY A 289 9.40 -11.80 -2.33
C GLY A 289 9.05 -13.27 -2.56
N SER A 290 7.94 -13.51 -3.23
CA SER A 290 7.31 -14.81 -3.39
C SER A 290 8.00 -15.74 -4.39
N ARG A 291 8.86 -15.20 -5.29
CA ARG A 291 9.77 -16.01 -6.13
C ARG A 291 11.18 -15.95 -5.52
N ILE A 292 11.59 -17.00 -4.84
CA ILE A 292 12.91 -17.16 -4.23
C ILE A 292 13.83 -17.82 -5.24
N PHE A 293 14.74 -17.06 -5.84
CA PHE A 293 15.76 -17.56 -6.76
C PHE A 293 17.05 -17.84 -5.99
N VAL A 294 17.55 -19.07 -6.03
CA VAL A 294 18.76 -19.49 -5.31
C VAL A 294 19.80 -20.03 -6.27
N GLN A 295 21.02 -19.50 -6.18
CA GLN A 295 22.12 -19.96 -7.03
C GLN A 295 22.48 -21.41 -6.73
N GLU A 296 22.78 -22.18 -7.75
CA GLU A 296 22.98 -23.63 -7.71
C GLU A 296 23.97 -24.07 -6.62
N GLY A 297 25.06 -23.32 -6.43
CA GLY A 297 26.13 -23.66 -5.47
C GLY A 297 25.70 -23.71 -4.00
N ILE A 298 24.65 -22.98 -3.62
CA ILE A 298 24.12 -22.94 -2.23
C ILE A 298 22.69 -23.49 -2.12
N TYR A 299 22.10 -23.96 -3.22
CA TYR A 299 20.68 -24.29 -3.29
C TYR A 299 20.24 -25.28 -2.20
N ASP A 300 20.92 -26.40 -2.08
CA ASP A 300 20.49 -27.46 -1.17
C ASP A 300 20.63 -27.02 0.30
N GLU A 301 21.73 -26.35 0.66
CA GLU A 301 21.93 -25.80 2.01
C GLU A 301 20.89 -24.72 2.33
N PHE A 302 20.68 -23.79 1.39
CA PHE A 302 19.72 -22.70 1.57
C PHE A 302 18.31 -23.21 1.76
N VAL A 303 17.86 -24.14 0.90
CA VAL A 303 16.51 -24.71 0.98
C VAL A 303 16.31 -25.48 2.28
N ALA A 304 17.30 -26.28 2.70
CA ALA A 304 17.21 -27.01 3.98
C ALA A 304 17.04 -26.05 5.17
N LYS A 305 17.88 -25.00 5.24
CA LYS A 305 17.77 -23.97 6.30
C LYS A 305 16.44 -23.20 6.23
N LEU A 306 15.96 -22.86 5.04
CA LEU A 306 14.71 -22.13 4.86
C LEU A 306 13.50 -22.97 5.29
N VAL A 307 13.49 -24.27 4.98
CA VAL A 307 12.45 -25.20 5.45
C VAL A 307 12.38 -25.24 6.98
N GLU A 308 13.53 -25.37 7.66
CA GLU A 308 13.57 -25.36 9.13
C GLU A 308 13.13 -24.00 9.70
N ALA A 309 13.53 -22.90 9.09
CA ALA A 309 13.12 -21.54 9.47
C ALA A 309 11.59 -21.35 9.33
N PHE A 310 10.98 -21.88 8.27
CA PHE A 310 9.52 -21.82 8.07
C PHE A 310 8.76 -22.68 9.10
N LYS A 311 9.25 -23.89 9.41
CA LYS A 311 8.67 -24.74 10.45
C LYS A 311 8.69 -24.10 11.84
N ALA A 312 9.71 -23.28 12.12
CA ALA A 312 9.89 -22.63 13.41
C ALA A 312 8.98 -21.40 13.61
N VAL A 313 8.28 -20.93 12.58
CA VAL A 313 7.41 -19.76 12.68
C VAL A 313 6.22 -20.03 13.58
N LYS A 314 6.06 -19.20 14.61
CA LYS A 314 4.90 -19.26 15.52
C LYS A 314 3.69 -18.63 14.86
N VAL A 315 2.77 -19.47 14.40
CA VAL A 315 1.43 -19.06 13.93
C VAL A 315 0.48 -19.11 15.13
N GLY A 316 -0.30 -18.07 15.39
CA GLY A 316 -1.15 -18.04 16.59
C GLY A 316 -2.03 -16.81 16.72
N ASP A 317 -2.47 -16.57 17.96
CA ASP A 317 -3.25 -15.39 18.33
C ASP A 317 -2.57 -14.10 17.86
N PRO A 318 -3.18 -13.32 16.97
CA PRO A 318 -2.58 -12.07 16.49
C PRO A 318 -2.33 -11.04 17.62
N MET A 319 -3.05 -11.12 18.73
CA MET A 319 -2.86 -10.21 19.88
C MET A 319 -1.71 -10.63 20.82
N ASP A 320 -1.11 -11.82 20.63
CA ASP A 320 0.10 -12.21 21.36
C ASP A 320 1.35 -11.61 20.69
N MET A 321 2.13 -10.81 21.42
CA MET A 321 3.41 -10.23 20.94
C MET A 321 4.44 -11.28 20.50
N GLN A 322 4.29 -12.54 20.91
CA GLN A 322 5.16 -13.65 20.49
C GLN A 322 4.73 -14.29 19.17
N THR A 323 3.51 -14.01 18.70
CA THR A 323 3.04 -14.51 17.40
C THR A 323 3.82 -13.86 16.28
N GLN A 324 4.32 -14.67 15.35
CA GLN A 324 5.10 -14.25 14.19
C GLN A 324 4.26 -14.15 12.91
N MET A 325 3.19 -14.94 12.83
CA MET A 325 2.26 -14.89 11.71
C MET A 325 0.83 -15.09 12.23
N GLY A 326 -0.06 -14.19 11.84
CA GLY A 326 -1.47 -14.18 12.21
C GLY A 326 -2.36 -14.92 11.21
N SER A 327 -3.65 -14.54 11.16
CA SER A 327 -4.62 -15.11 10.23
C SER A 327 -4.61 -14.41 8.87
N GLN A 328 -5.01 -15.10 7.81
CA GLN A 328 -5.40 -14.48 6.55
C GLN A 328 -6.63 -13.58 6.77
N ILE A 329 -6.85 -12.65 5.86
CA ILE A 329 -7.92 -11.66 6.01
C ILE A 329 -9.34 -12.27 6.14
N ASN A 330 -9.59 -13.43 5.60
CA ASN A 330 -10.84 -14.18 5.72
C ASN A 330 -10.70 -15.61 5.15
N LYS A 331 -11.71 -16.45 5.39
CA LYS A 331 -11.76 -17.84 4.89
C LYS A 331 -11.70 -17.93 3.36
N ARG A 332 -12.32 -16.98 2.63
CA ARG A 332 -12.29 -16.93 1.16
C ARG A 332 -10.86 -16.73 0.62
N GLN A 333 -10.07 -15.87 1.26
CA GLN A 333 -8.67 -15.67 0.88
C GLN A 333 -7.85 -16.93 1.18
N LEU A 334 -8.05 -17.56 2.35
CA LEU A 334 -7.42 -18.82 2.69
C LEU A 334 -7.73 -19.92 1.64
N GLU A 335 -9.00 -20.08 1.26
CA GLU A 335 -9.42 -21.04 0.23
C GLU A 335 -8.74 -20.75 -1.12
N LYS A 336 -8.65 -19.46 -1.52
CA LYS A 336 -7.95 -19.05 -2.73
C LYS A 336 -6.47 -19.45 -2.70
N ILE A 337 -5.79 -19.24 -1.56
CA ILE A 337 -4.37 -19.58 -1.39
C ILE A 337 -4.18 -21.10 -1.45
N LEU A 338 -5.02 -21.86 -0.75
CA LEU A 338 -5.00 -23.35 -0.79
C LEU A 338 -5.24 -23.86 -2.21
N GLY A 339 -6.14 -23.23 -2.97
CA GLY A 339 -6.38 -23.54 -4.38
C GLY A 339 -5.11 -23.36 -5.25
N TRP A 340 -4.29 -22.33 -4.96
CA TRP A 340 -3.00 -22.17 -5.63
C TRP A 340 -1.99 -23.25 -5.27
N VAL A 341 -1.96 -23.72 -4.02
CA VAL A 341 -1.11 -24.86 -3.62
C VAL A 341 -1.51 -26.12 -4.37
N GLU A 342 -2.81 -26.39 -4.51
CA GLU A 342 -3.29 -27.53 -5.29
C GLU A 342 -2.99 -27.40 -6.80
N THR A 343 -3.03 -26.19 -7.34
CA THR A 343 -2.61 -25.91 -8.73
C THR A 343 -1.12 -26.25 -8.91
N ALA A 344 -0.26 -25.80 -7.97
CA ALA A 344 1.16 -26.10 -7.98
C ALA A 344 1.45 -27.60 -7.98
N LYS A 345 0.78 -28.35 -7.11
CA LYS A 345 0.91 -29.83 -7.06
C LYS A 345 0.56 -30.50 -8.40
N LYS A 346 -0.51 -30.01 -9.06
CA LYS A 346 -0.94 -30.52 -10.37
C LYS A 346 0.08 -30.22 -11.48
N GLU A 347 0.79 -29.10 -11.36
CA GLU A 347 1.88 -28.71 -12.28
C GLU A 347 3.21 -29.42 -11.97
N GLY A 348 3.27 -30.24 -10.91
CA GLY A 348 4.45 -31.05 -10.54
C GLY A 348 5.33 -30.43 -9.45
N ALA A 349 4.93 -29.31 -8.84
CA ALA A 349 5.63 -28.74 -7.70
C ALA A 349 5.55 -29.64 -6.47
N THR A 350 6.57 -29.60 -5.63
CA THR A 350 6.66 -30.32 -4.36
C THR A 350 6.44 -29.39 -3.20
N VAL A 351 5.55 -29.72 -2.26
CA VAL A 351 5.41 -28.98 -1.00
C VAL A 351 6.57 -29.40 -0.07
N LEU A 352 7.47 -28.48 0.20
CA LEU A 352 8.62 -28.69 1.08
C LEU A 352 8.27 -28.49 2.56
N VAL A 353 7.36 -27.56 2.84
CA VAL A 353 6.80 -27.29 4.17
C VAL A 353 5.44 -26.59 4.03
N GLY A 354 4.54 -26.81 4.97
CA GLY A 354 3.20 -26.19 5.01
C GLY A 354 2.25 -26.76 3.94
N GLY A 355 1.59 -25.87 3.21
CA GLY A 355 0.65 -26.22 2.14
C GLY A 355 -0.77 -26.50 2.60
N GLU A 356 -1.10 -26.26 3.88
CA GLU A 356 -2.39 -26.52 4.47
C GLU A 356 -2.83 -25.42 5.46
N ALA A 357 -4.10 -25.43 5.84
CA ALA A 357 -4.62 -24.56 6.88
C ALA A 357 -3.98 -24.92 8.23
N ALA A 358 -3.66 -23.90 9.02
CA ALA A 358 -3.18 -24.09 10.39
C ALA A 358 -4.37 -24.16 11.36
N LYS A 359 -4.32 -25.11 12.29
CA LYS A 359 -5.31 -25.24 13.37
C LYS A 359 -4.74 -24.57 14.62
N ILE A 360 -5.36 -23.51 15.08
CA ILE A 360 -4.94 -22.75 16.24
C ILE A 360 -5.97 -22.96 17.37
N PRO A 361 -5.57 -23.56 18.52
CA PRO A 361 -6.48 -23.78 19.64
C PRO A 361 -7.13 -22.48 20.12
N GLY A 362 -8.46 -22.47 20.26
CA GLY A 362 -9.24 -21.29 20.63
C GLY A 362 -9.59 -20.35 19.47
N PHE A 363 -9.16 -20.70 18.24
CA PHE A 363 -9.44 -19.94 17.01
C PHE A 363 -9.89 -20.87 15.87
N GLU A 364 -10.78 -21.82 16.17
CA GLU A 364 -11.22 -22.87 15.24
C GLU A 364 -11.93 -22.31 14.00
N ASP A 365 -12.55 -21.13 14.14
CA ASP A 365 -13.20 -20.40 13.04
C ASP A 365 -12.26 -19.45 12.28
N GLY A 366 -11.00 -19.34 12.69
CA GLY A 366 -10.03 -18.44 12.11
C GLY A 366 -9.50 -18.90 10.74
N ALA A 367 -9.01 -17.93 9.98
CA ALA A 367 -8.47 -18.14 8.62
C ALA A 367 -6.94 -18.32 8.64
N PHE A 368 -6.41 -19.27 9.39
CA PHE A 368 -4.97 -19.48 9.52
C PHE A 368 -4.40 -20.44 8.47
N MET A 369 -3.19 -20.14 8.02
CA MET A 369 -2.43 -20.97 7.09
C MET A 369 -1.02 -21.21 7.61
N GLN A 370 -0.45 -22.38 7.31
CA GLN A 370 0.96 -22.64 7.60
C GLN A 370 1.87 -21.89 6.63
N PRO A 371 3.06 -21.39 7.09
CA PRO A 371 4.10 -20.92 6.19
C PRO A 371 4.41 -21.99 5.15
N THR A 372 4.39 -21.64 3.88
CA THR A 372 4.43 -22.60 2.79
C THR A 372 5.57 -22.33 1.83
N LEU A 373 6.38 -23.35 1.55
CA LEU A 373 7.44 -23.33 0.57
C LEU A 373 7.24 -24.44 -0.47
N LEU A 374 7.24 -24.08 -1.74
CA LEU A 374 7.09 -24.97 -2.87
C LEU A 374 8.43 -25.11 -3.61
N GLY A 375 8.90 -26.35 -3.77
CA GLY A 375 10.08 -26.71 -4.55
C GLY A 375 9.70 -27.40 -5.86
N ASN A 376 10.71 -27.77 -6.64
CA ASN A 376 10.54 -28.33 -7.98
C ASN A 376 9.65 -27.46 -8.88
N VAL A 377 9.86 -26.15 -8.81
CA VAL A 377 9.09 -25.13 -9.53
C VAL A 377 9.95 -24.54 -10.65
N THR A 378 9.39 -24.44 -11.84
CA THR A 378 9.95 -23.66 -12.95
C THR A 378 9.30 -22.29 -13.03
N ASN A 379 9.98 -21.31 -13.66
CA ASN A 379 9.49 -19.94 -13.68
C ASN A 379 8.19 -19.75 -14.49
N ASP A 380 7.87 -20.64 -15.41
CA ASP A 380 6.67 -20.65 -16.26
C ASP A 380 5.42 -21.26 -15.58
N MET A 381 5.58 -21.96 -14.44
CA MET A 381 4.44 -22.50 -13.70
C MET A 381 3.51 -21.37 -13.21
N ALA A 382 2.20 -21.64 -13.18
CA ALA A 382 1.20 -20.65 -12.81
C ALA A 382 1.45 -20.04 -11.43
N VAL A 383 1.94 -20.85 -10.47
CA VAL A 383 2.29 -20.37 -9.11
C VAL A 383 3.50 -19.45 -9.05
N ALA A 384 4.38 -19.49 -10.08
CA ALA A 384 5.53 -18.59 -10.22
C ALA A 384 5.17 -17.30 -10.97
N GLN A 385 4.08 -17.28 -11.73
CA GLN A 385 3.67 -16.15 -12.56
C GLN A 385 2.54 -15.32 -11.93
N ASN A 386 1.65 -15.91 -11.12
CA ASN A 386 0.50 -15.23 -10.56
C ASN A 386 0.70 -14.82 -9.11
N GLU A 387 0.09 -13.69 -8.73
CA GLU A 387 0.05 -13.20 -7.34
C GLU A 387 -0.89 -14.07 -6.49
N ILE A 388 -0.32 -14.78 -5.52
CA ILE A 388 -1.09 -15.65 -4.59
C ILE A 388 -1.70 -14.83 -3.45
N PHE A 389 -0.96 -13.86 -2.94
CA PHE A 389 -1.32 -12.98 -1.83
C PHE A 389 -1.58 -13.74 -0.53
N GLY A 390 -0.61 -14.55 -0.14
CA GLY A 390 -0.58 -15.39 1.05
C GLY A 390 0.83 -15.90 1.37
N PRO A 391 1.05 -16.64 2.47
CA PRO A 391 2.37 -17.04 2.95
C PRO A 391 2.95 -18.22 2.15
N VAL A 392 2.98 -18.09 0.84
CA VAL A 392 3.42 -19.13 -0.11
C VAL A 392 4.54 -18.58 -0.98
N ALA A 393 5.73 -19.15 -0.82
CA ALA A 393 6.86 -18.89 -1.72
C ALA A 393 7.16 -20.10 -2.60
N VAL A 394 7.70 -19.82 -3.80
CA VAL A 394 8.28 -20.82 -4.70
C VAL A 394 9.80 -20.66 -4.68
N VAL A 395 10.55 -21.76 -4.65
CA VAL A 395 12.01 -21.73 -4.76
C VAL A 395 12.45 -22.29 -6.10
N ILE A 396 13.27 -21.50 -6.81
CA ILE A 396 13.73 -21.76 -8.16
C ILE A 396 15.24 -21.67 -8.20
N LYS A 397 15.89 -22.68 -8.79
CA LYS A 397 17.35 -22.72 -8.96
C LYS A 397 17.78 -21.90 -10.18
N PHE A 398 18.94 -21.23 -10.07
CA PHE A 398 19.59 -20.58 -11.21
C PHE A 398 21.12 -20.80 -11.17
N ARG A 399 21.80 -20.54 -12.28
CA ARG A 399 23.24 -20.75 -12.46
C ARG A 399 24.02 -19.45 -12.61
N THR A 400 23.57 -18.56 -13.51
CA THR A 400 24.29 -17.33 -13.85
C THR A 400 23.50 -16.07 -13.53
N GLU A 401 24.20 -14.94 -13.44
CA GLU A 401 23.61 -13.62 -13.22
C GLU A 401 22.63 -13.26 -14.36
N GLU A 402 22.99 -13.55 -15.61
CA GLU A 402 22.17 -13.28 -16.79
C GLU A 402 20.87 -14.11 -16.78
N GLU A 403 20.97 -15.39 -16.40
CA GLU A 403 19.82 -16.28 -16.29
C GLU A 403 18.82 -15.78 -15.28
N VAL A 404 19.27 -15.43 -14.07
CA VAL A 404 18.34 -15.01 -13.01
C VAL A 404 17.71 -13.66 -13.30
N VAL A 405 18.44 -12.72 -13.92
CA VAL A 405 17.88 -11.44 -14.36
C VAL A 405 16.81 -11.65 -15.42
N ALA A 406 17.04 -12.57 -16.39
CA ALA A 406 16.05 -12.92 -17.39
C ALA A 406 14.79 -13.53 -16.75
N MET A 407 14.94 -14.53 -15.85
CA MET A 407 13.82 -15.14 -15.13
C MET A 407 13.07 -14.13 -14.23
N ALA A 408 13.79 -13.26 -13.53
CA ALA A 408 13.18 -12.22 -12.70
C ALA A 408 12.28 -11.28 -13.51
N ASN A 409 12.73 -10.94 -14.74
CA ASN A 409 12.02 -10.07 -15.66
C ASN A 409 10.89 -10.75 -16.44
N ASP A 410 10.90 -12.07 -16.52
CA ASP A 410 9.84 -12.86 -17.13
C ASP A 410 8.63 -12.96 -16.20
N SER A 411 7.89 -11.87 -16.15
CA SER A 411 6.65 -11.68 -15.39
C SER A 411 5.91 -10.46 -15.92
N GLU A 412 4.60 -10.46 -15.86
CA GLU A 412 3.78 -9.28 -16.18
C GLU A 412 3.91 -8.16 -15.12
N TYR A 413 4.43 -8.47 -13.95
CA TYR A 413 4.63 -7.57 -12.84
C TYR A 413 6.02 -6.95 -12.79
N GLY A 414 6.15 -5.89 -12.01
CA GLY A 414 7.42 -5.21 -11.79
C GLY A 414 7.37 -4.27 -10.60
N LEU A 415 6.83 -4.73 -9.44
CA LEU A 415 6.69 -3.89 -8.26
C LEU A 415 7.99 -3.80 -7.46
N GLY A 416 8.48 -4.92 -6.95
CA GLY A 416 9.66 -4.98 -6.13
C GLY A 416 10.57 -6.17 -6.45
N GLY A 417 11.74 -6.21 -5.81
CA GLY A 417 12.67 -7.30 -5.84
C GLY A 417 13.82 -7.08 -4.87
N ALA A 418 14.59 -8.14 -4.61
CA ALA A 418 15.81 -8.03 -3.82
C ALA A 418 16.93 -8.89 -4.38
N VAL A 419 18.17 -8.50 -4.06
CA VAL A 419 19.38 -9.24 -4.36
C VAL A 419 20.26 -9.37 -3.11
N TRP A 420 20.76 -10.57 -2.88
CA TRP A 420 21.57 -10.93 -1.74
C TRP A 420 22.94 -11.41 -2.23
N THR A 421 23.97 -10.64 -1.98
CA THR A 421 25.38 -10.90 -2.35
C THR A 421 26.31 -10.02 -1.55
N ARG A 422 27.55 -10.44 -1.37
CA ARG A 422 28.62 -9.59 -0.79
C ARG A 422 29.33 -8.74 -1.85
N ASP A 423 29.17 -9.08 -3.13
CA ASP A 423 29.74 -8.30 -4.24
C ASP A 423 28.82 -7.12 -4.59
N ILE A 424 29.25 -5.92 -4.20
CA ILE A 424 28.48 -4.68 -4.49
C ILE A 424 28.33 -4.41 -5.98
N ASN A 425 29.28 -4.80 -6.82
CA ASN A 425 29.18 -4.61 -8.27
C ASN A 425 28.10 -5.52 -8.86
N ARG A 426 28.06 -6.80 -8.43
CA ARG A 426 26.98 -7.74 -8.77
C ARG A 426 25.63 -7.20 -8.30
N ALA A 427 25.54 -6.76 -7.04
CA ALA A 427 24.30 -6.19 -6.50
C ALA A 427 23.76 -5.06 -7.36
N LEU A 428 24.62 -4.13 -7.79
CA LEU A 428 24.23 -2.99 -8.63
C LEU A 428 23.86 -3.39 -10.05
N ARG A 429 24.58 -4.36 -10.68
CA ARG A 429 24.23 -4.87 -12.01
C ARG A 429 22.86 -5.56 -12.00
N VAL A 430 22.62 -6.45 -11.03
CA VAL A 430 21.34 -7.17 -10.88
C VAL A 430 20.21 -6.18 -10.58
N ALA A 431 20.42 -5.27 -9.63
CA ALA A 431 19.39 -4.28 -9.29
C ALA A 431 19.01 -3.37 -10.46
N ARG A 432 19.96 -3.03 -11.34
CA ARG A 432 19.67 -2.27 -12.57
C ARG A 432 19.08 -3.14 -13.69
N GLY A 433 19.40 -4.43 -13.71
CA GLY A 433 18.92 -5.38 -14.73
C GLY A 433 17.49 -5.83 -14.52
N VAL A 434 17.02 -5.89 -13.25
CA VAL A 434 15.64 -6.29 -12.91
C VAL A 434 14.69 -5.11 -13.11
N ARG A 435 13.65 -5.30 -13.93
CA ARG A 435 12.69 -4.26 -14.33
C ARG A 435 11.56 -4.11 -13.31
N THR A 436 11.90 -3.53 -12.17
CA THR A 436 10.97 -3.23 -11.07
C THR A 436 11.12 -1.79 -10.60
N GLY A 437 10.10 -1.26 -9.96
CA GLY A 437 10.17 0.10 -9.42
C GLY A 437 10.96 0.20 -8.13
N ARG A 438 11.17 -0.93 -7.43
CA ARG A 438 11.94 -1.02 -6.19
C ARG A 438 12.86 -2.22 -6.16
N MET A 439 14.13 -2.02 -5.76
CA MET A 439 15.08 -3.09 -5.48
C MET A 439 15.73 -2.89 -4.11
N TRP A 440 15.75 -3.95 -3.32
CA TRP A 440 16.53 -4.01 -2.08
C TRP A 440 17.85 -4.75 -2.31
N VAL A 441 18.85 -4.40 -1.53
CA VAL A 441 20.14 -5.09 -1.52
C VAL A 441 20.43 -5.54 -0.08
N ASN A 442 20.56 -6.84 0.16
CA ASN A 442 20.82 -7.45 1.46
C ASN A 442 19.81 -7.05 2.58
N THR A 443 18.60 -6.72 2.20
CA THR A 443 17.43 -6.46 3.06
C THR A 443 16.15 -6.73 2.29
N TYR A 444 14.98 -6.68 2.96
CA TYR A 444 13.65 -6.77 2.35
C TYR A 444 12.62 -5.97 3.17
N ASN A 445 11.56 -5.47 2.51
CA ASN A 445 10.42 -4.74 3.11
C ASN A 445 10.79 -3.45 3.88
N GLU A 446 11.98 -2.90 3.70
CA GLU A 446 12.33 -1.58 4.22
C GLU A 446 11.66 -0.48 3.39
N LEU A 447 10.70 0.25 3.99
CA LEU A 447 9.83 1.20 3.30
C LEU A 447 9.76 2.57 4.01
N PRO A 448 10.91 3.23 4.28
CA PRO A 448 10.88 4.54 4.92
C PRO A 448 10.23 5.61 4.02
N ALA A 449 9.56 6.59 4.63
CA ALA A 449 8.75 7.60 3.93
C ALA A 449 9.51 8.41 2.85
N HIS A 450 10.83 8.53 2.99
CA HIS A 450 11.68 9.30 2.06
C HIS A 450 12.24 8.48 0.89
N THR A 451 11.72 7.28 0.63
CA THR A 451 12.14 6.46 -0.51
C THR A 451 10.93 6.15 -1.40
N PRO A 452 11.04 6.35 -2.74
CA PRO A 452 9.91 6.15 -3.62
C PRO A 452 9.52 4.67 -3.71
N PHE A 453 8.22 4.41 -3.73
CA PHE A 453 7.63 3.11 -3.94
C PHE A 453 6.68 3.14 -5.14
N GLY A 454 6.65 2.07 -5.94
CA GLY A 454 5.73 1.93 -7.07
C GLY A 454 6.25 1.02 -8.15
N GLY A 455 5.32 0.56 -8.99
CA GLY A 455 5.57 -0.51 -9.94
C GLY A 455 5.97 -0.05 -11.35
N TYR A 456 6.58 -0.99 -12.07
CA TYR A 456 6.68 -1.03 -13.54
C TYR A 456 5.62 -1.99 -14.08
N LYS A 457 5.45 -2.05 -15.38
CA LYS A 457 4.55 -2.98 -16.08
C LYS A 457 3.12 -2.94 -15.48
N LYS A 458 2.51 -4.11 -15.22
CA LYS A 458 1.16 -4.20 -14.66
C LYS A 458 1.08 -3.96 -13.14
N SER A 459 2.20 -3.61 -12.50
CA SER A 459 2.22 -3.30 -11.06
C SER A 459 1.85 -1.86 -10.74
N GLY A 460 1.69 -0.97 -11.72
CA GLY A 460 1.12 0.34 -11.45
C GLY A 460 1.63 1.48 -12.32
N ILE A 461 1.10 2.66 -12.03
CA ILE A 461 1.39 3.94 -12.67
C ILE A 461 1.60 5.00 -11.59
N GLY A 462 2.70 5.74 -11.65
CA GLY A 462 3.06 6.71 -10.63
C GLY A 462 3.93 6.13 -9.54
N ARG A 463 4.03 6.85 -8.43
CA ARG A 463 4.79 6.44 -7.24
C ARG A 463 4.02 6.82 -5.99
N GLU A 464 4.28 6.09 -4.91
CA GLU A 464 3.86 6.42 -3.54
C GLU A 464 5.09 6.79 -2.72
N THR A 465 4.88 7.40 -1.57
CA THR A 465 5.94 7.87 -0.67
C THR A 465 6.91 8.86 -1.35
N HIS A 466 7.98 9.30 -0.66
CA HIS A 466 8.94 10.26 -1.18
C HIS A 466 8.33 11.59 -1.66
N LYS A 467 9.12 12.65 -1.70
CA LYS A 467 8.67 13.98 -2.18
C LYS A 467 8.12 13.99 -3.61
N MET A 468 8.46 12.98 -4.43
CA MET A 468 7.88 12.78 -5.77
C MET A 468 6.34 12.75 -5.76
N MET A 469 5.72 12.35 -4.63
CA MET A 469 4.26 12.35 -4.52
C MET A 469 3.65 13.74 -4.65
N LEU A 470 4.34 14.79 -4.25
CA LEU A 470 3.84 16.15 -4.41
C LEU A 470 3.60 16.49 -5.88
N GLU A 471 4.44 15.97 -6.81
CA GLU A 471 4.24 16.10 -8.25
C GLU A 471 2.94 15.41 -8.72
N HIS A 472 2.64 14.25 -8.16
CA HIS A 472 1.43 13.51 -8.50
C HIS A 472 0.14 14.12 -7.93
N TYR A 473 0.25 15.03 -6.95
CA TYR A 473 -0.85 15.77 -6.33
C TYR A 473 -0.87 17.25 -6.68
N SER A 474 -0.05 17.67 -7.64
CA SER A 474 0.05 19.05 -8.11
C SER A 474 -0.09 19.14 -9.63
N GLN A 475 -0.41 20.31 -10.11
CA GLN A 475 -0.34 20.68 -11.51
C GLN A 475 0.54 21.92 -11.66
N HIS A 476 1.24 22.03 -12.79
CA HIS A 476 2.17 23.12 -13.04
C HIS A 476 1.52 24.22 -13.87
N LYS A 477 1.65 25.45 -13.41
CA LYS A 477 1.26 26.64 -14.17
C LYS A 477 2.50 27.43 -14.53
N ASN A 478 2.72 27.68 -15.83
CA ASN A 478 3.73 28.60 -16.26
C ASN A 478 3.15 30.01 -16.33
N ILE A 479 3.85 30.96 -15.71
CA ILE A 479 3.58 32.41 -15.86
C ILE A 479 4.75 32.99 -16.61
N TYR A 480 4.50 33.45 -17.86
CA TYR A 480 5.48 34.12 -18.68
C TYR A 480 5.26 35.62 -18.61
N ILE A 481 6.28 36.36 -18.17
CA ILE A 481 6.22 37.79 -17.94
C ILE A 481 7.12 38.49 -18.96
N SER A 482 6.57 39.42 -19.74
CA SER A 482 7.34 40.32 -20.54
C SER A 482 7.63 41.58 -19.74
N LEU A 483 8.90 41.94 -19.62
CA LEU A 483 9.39 43.18 -19.00
C LEU A 483 9.65 44.24 -20.05
N SER A 484 9.51 43.92 -21.35
CA SER A 484 9.68 44.87 -22.46
C SER A 484 8.45 45.76 -22.59
N GLU A 485 8.70 47.09 -22.69
CA GLU A 485 7.69 48.10 -23.01
C GLU A 485 7.47 48.26 -24.52
N SER A 486 8.31 47.62 -25.33
CA SER A 486 8.27 47.76 -26.79
C SER A 486 7.17 46.94 -27.43
N LYS A 487 6.53 47.43 -28.48
CA LYS A 487 5.63 46.67 -29.33
C LYS A 487 6.42 45.59 -30.08
N ARG A 488 5.85 44.36 -30.18
CA ARG A 488 6.45 43.28 -30.97
C ARG A 488 6.39 43.47 -32.49
N GLY A 489 5.56 44.41 -32.99
CA GLY A 489 5.49 44.78 -34.40
C GLY A 489 4.89 43.72 -35.34
N PHE A 490 4.09 42.78 -34.82
CA PHE A 490 3.42 41.77 -35.65
C PHE A 490 2.11 42.29 -36.28
N PHE A 491 1.54 43.38 -35.73
CA PHE A 491 0.28 43.93 -36.18
C PHE A 491 0.34 45.46 -36.16
#